data_9dff517fc3b67ea44bff77411b5f55af
#
_entry.id   9dff517fc3b67ea44bff77411b5f55af
#
_cell.length_a   1.000
_cell.length_b   1.000
_cell.length_c   1.000
_cell.angle_alpha   90.00
_cell.angle_beta   90.00
_cell.angle_gamma   90.00
#
_symmetry.space_group_name_H-M   'P 1'
#
loop_
_entity.id
_entity.type
_entity.pdbx_description
1 polymer ?
#
loop_
_entity_poly.entity_id
_entity_poly.type
_entity_poly.pdbx_seq_one_letter_code
_entity_poly.pdbx_strand_id
1 'polypeptide(L)'
;MLSIVVRAQADKVMVTYKDDGIRLTVNGKDFVVNGMNWDYFPIGTNYSYSLWNDSDETIRQALDTEMGLLKNMGVNTIRVYTGIPPKWIEYIYRTHGIYTMLNHSFGRYGLTIAGAWAPNTEYADPRVRDLLLKEVQTLVAEYRNTPGLLLYLLGNENNYGLFWEGAETENIPMADRKSTQRARAMYKLFNEAAVLMKTADNTHPVALCNGDLLFLDLIAQECKDVDIFGTNVYRGVSFGDLFDRVKKEYGKPVLFTEFGADAFNVISNEEDQTAQAHFLKGNWREIYENAAGLGKSGNSIGGFTFQFSDGWWKYGQTLNLDVHDANASWSNGGYTNDFKQGENNMNEEWFGICAKGPTNAQGLYQLYPRAAYYVLKDAHQLNPYAPGTTLAGIQRFFEGVSIPDAALRARGDRAASAGEKGKILRLSRFGAAFTSFNTGGSLITTPKDPDPNNPVFPNQLGFDHMQSLFVGVEANPSPNMRANIELNVLGNVAQNPIDQIFYENRGRPVQLVGP
;
A
#
# COMPACT_ATOMS: atom_id res chain seq x y z
N MET A 1 -33.29 -39.08 1.28
CA MET A 1 -32.72 -38.18 0.26
C MET A 1 -31.25 -38.01 0.57
N LEU A 2 -30.33 -38.57 -0.24
CA LEU A 2 -28.91 -38.29 -0.12
C LEU A 2 -28.69 -36.87 -0.67
N SER A 3 -28.40 -35.92 0.23
CA SER A 3 -27.92 -34.61 -0.20
C SER A 3 -26.51 -34.80 -0.78
N ILE A 4 -26.40 -34.79 -2.10
CA ILE A 4 -25.11 -34.67 -2.76
C ILE A 4 -24.58 -33.28 -2.41
N VAL A 5 -23.69 -33.20 -1.42
CA VAL A 5 -22.91 -32.00 -1.17
C VAL A 5 -21.92 -31.90 -2.35
N VAL A 6 -22.32 -31.15 -3.38
CA VAL A 6 -21.38 -30.72 -4.42
C VAL A 6 -20.39 -29.79 -3.71
N ARG A 7 -19.23 -30.34 -3.32
CA ARG A 7 -18.10 -29.48 -2.94
C ARG A 7 -17.77 -28.63 -4.16
N ALA A 8 -17.87 -27.30 -4.01
CA ALA A 8 -17.41 -26.42 -5.06
C ALA A 8 -15.91 -26.73 -5.31
N GLN A 9 -15.59 -27.02 -6.53
CA GLN A 9 -14.23 -27.26 -6.97
C GLN A 9 -13.46 -25.96 -6.85
N ALA A 10 -12.18 -26.02 -6.46
CA ALA A 10 -11.29 -24.86 -6.51
C ALA A 10 -11.19 -24.34 -7.94
N ASP A 11 -11.05 -23.02 -8.09
CA ASP A 11 -10.90 -22.38 -9.39
C ASP A 11 -9.57 -22.79 -10.03
N LYS A 12 -9.55 -22.90 -11.36
CA LYS A 12 -8.32 -23.14 -12.11
C LYS A 12 -7.64 -21.82 -12.42
N VAL A 13 -6.51 -21.56 -11.80
CA VAL A 13 -5.70 -20.35 -11.99
C VAL A 13 -4.45 -20.69 -12.78
N MET A 14 -4.16 -19.94 -13.84
CA MET A 14 -3.03 -20.21 -14.71
C MET A 14 -2.33 -18.95 -15.17
N VAL A 15 -1.02 -19.03 -15.34
CA VAL A 15 -0.23 -18.05 -16.10
C VAL A 15 -0.30 -18.45 -17.58
N THR A 16 -0.74 -17.53 -18.44
CA THR A 16 -0.86 -17.76 -19.89
C THR A 16 0.04 -16.80 -20.65
N TYR A 17 0.80 -17.36 -21.58
CA TYR A 17 1.70 -16.64 -22.47
C TYR A 17 1.04 -16.48 -23.83
N LYS A 18 0.90 -15.26 -24.32
CA LYS A 18 0.36 -14.92 -25.63
C LYS A 18 1.30 -13.95 -26.35
N ASP A 19 1.11 -13.75 -27.64
CA ASP A 19 1.97 -12.86 -28.45
C ASP A 19 1.97 -11.40 -27.94
N ASP A 20 0.87 -10.98 -27.34
CA ASP A 20 0.67 -9.63 -26.81
C ASP A 20 1.07 -9.46 -25.33
N GLY A 21 1.54 -10.52 -24.67
CA GLY A 21 2.03 -10.49 -23.29
C GLY A 21 1.59 -11.66 -22.42
N ILE A 22 1.81 -11.51 -21.12
CA ILE A 22 1.57 -12.56 -20.12
C ILE A 22 0.38 -12.15 -19.26
N ARG A 23 -0.52 -13.10 -18.99
CA ARG A 23 -1.72 -12.89 -18.18
C ARG A 23 -1.84 -13.93 -17.07
N LEU A 24 -2.45 -13.53 -15.98
CA LEU A 24 -3.09 -14.46 -15.06
C LEU A 24 -4.51 -14.72 -15.54
N THR A 25 -4.95 -15.97 -15.52
CA THR A 25 -6.33 -16.32 -15.86
C THR A 25 -6.95 -17.14 -14.74
N VAL A 26 -8.24 -16.90 -14.48
CA VAL A 26 -9.07 -17.68 -13.55
C VAL A 26 -10.20 -18.31 -14.35
N ASN A 27 -10.25 -19.63 -14.38
CA ASN A 27 -11.20 -20.40 -15.21
C ASN A 27 -11.20 -19.95 -16.68
N GLY A 28 -10.00 -19.65 -17.22
CA GLY A 28 -9.79 -19.22 -18.60
C GLY A 28 -10.15 -17.77 -18.90
N LYS A 29 -10.57 -16.97 -17.93
CA LYS A 29 -10.82 -15.53 -18.07
C LYS A 29 -9.63 -14.72 -17.59
N ASP A 30 -9.25 -13.70 -18.33
CA ASP A 30 -8.18 -12.79 -17.96
C ASP A 30 -8.49 -12.13 -16.59
N PHE A 31 -7.50 -12.13 -15.69
CA PHE A 31 -7.63 -11.65 -14.31
C PHE A 31 -6.46 -10.74 -13.98
N VAL A 32 -6.76 -9.51 -13.61
CA VAL A 32 -5.78 -8.59 -13.05
C VAL A 32 -5.91 -8.61 -11.52
N VAL A 33 -4.80 -8.76 -10.81
CA VAL A 33 -4.78 -8.75 -9.35
C VAL A 33 -4.86 -7.31 -8.84
N ASN A 34 -6.04 -6.89 -8.41
CA ASN A 34 -6.24 -5.67 -7.62
C ASN A 34 -6.14 -6.06 -6.16
N GLY A 35 -4.91 -6.16 -5.68
CA GLY A 35 -4.59 -6.78 -4.41
C GLY A 35 -4.39 -5.81 -3.27
N MET A 36 -4.56 -6.33 -2.05
CA MET A 36 -4.29 -5.62 -0.80
C MET A 36 -3.56 -6.52 0.19
N ASN A 37 -2.47 -6.01 0.78
CA ASN A 37 -1.89 -6.62 1.96
C ASN A 37 -2.82 -6.37 3.14
N TRP A 38 -3.29 -7.45 3.76
CA TRP A 38 -4.29 -7.40 4.82
C TRP A 38 -3.88 -8.30 5.98
N ASP A 39 -3.84 -7.71 7.15
CA ASP A 39 -3.73 -8.37 8.44
C ASP A 39 -4.64 -7.69 9.45
N TYR A 40 -5.06 -8.41 10.48
CA TYR A 40 -5.95 -7.89 11.50
C TYR A 40 -5.22 -7.79 12.84
N PHE A 41 -4.85 -6.58 13.24
CA PHE A 41 -4.17 -6.30 14.50
C PHE A 41 -4.89 -5.17 15.24
N PRO A 42 -5.63 -5.45 16.35
CA PRO A 42 -6.13 -4.41 17.22
C PRO A 42 -5.01 -3.53 17.78
N ILE A 43 -5.31 -2.26 18.08
CA ILE A 43 -4.37 -1.38 18.77
C ILE A 43 -3.95 -2.02 20.09
N GLY A 44 -2.67 -1.97 20.42
CA GLY A 44 -2.10 -2.65 21.59
C GLY A 44 -1.64 -4.07 21.32
N THR A 45 -1.67 -4.53 20.06
CA THR A 45 -1.20 -5.88 19.67
C THR A 45 -0.13 -5.80 18.59
N ASN A 46 0.58 -6.89 18.36
CA ASN A 46 1.57 -7.05 17.30
C ASN A 46 1.40 -8.41 16.59
N TYR A 47 2.39 -8.85 15.85
CA TYR A 47 2.42 -10.13 15.12
C TYR A 47 2.14 -11.38 15.97
N SER A 48 2.17 -11.29 17.30
CA SER A 48 1.80 -12.41 18.18
C SER A 48 0.29 -12.59 18.34
N TYR A 49 -0.50 -11.58 17.97
CA TYR A 49 -1.96 -11.69 17.93
C TYR A 49 -2.41 -12.49 16.69
N SER A 50 -3.47 -13.24 16.84
CA SER A 50 -4.11 -13.95 15.73
C SER A 50 -5.62 -13.85 15.85
N LEU A 51 -6.27 -13.20 14.88
CA LEU A 51 -7.72 -13.13 14.77
C LEU A 51 -8.38 -14.52 14.78
N TRP A 52 -7.67 -15.53 14.27
CA TRP A 52 -8.20 -16.90 14.14
C TRP A 52 -8.38 -17.63 15.47
N ASN A 53 -7.88 -17.06 16.57
CA ASN A 53 -8.07 -17.55 17.94
C ASN A 53 -9.36 -17.02 18.58
N ASP A 54 -10.01 -16.04 17.96
CA ASP A 54 -11.26 -15.47 18.46
C ASP A 54 -12.49 -16.34 18.12
N SER A 55 -13.66 -15.95 18.61
CA SER A 55 -14.90 -16.65 18.27
C SER A 55 -15.23 -16.51 16.79
N ASP A 56 -15.87 -17.52 16.20
CA ASP A 56 -16.33 -17.47 14.81
C ASP A 56 -17.22 -16.25 14.51
N GLU A 57 -17.96 -15.77 15.53
CA GLU A 57 -18.80 -14.58 15.40
C GLU A 57 -17.96 -13.31 15.30
N THR A 58 -16.97 -13.13 16.18
CA THR A 58 -16.03 -12.01 16.14
C THR A 58 -15.26 -11.98 14.82
N ILE A 59 -14.76 -13.16 14.40
CA ILE A 59 -14.03 -13.28 13.12
C ILE A 59 -14.92 -12.87 11.96
N ARG A 60 -16.18 -13.33 11.88
CA ARG A 60 -17.10 -12.90 10.81
C ARG A 60 -17.37 -11.40 10.82
N GLN A 61 -17.59 -10.81 12.00
CA GLN A 61 -17.81 -9.37 12.10
C GLN A 61 -16.61 -8.57 11.61
N ALA A 62 -15.39 -8.97 11.99
CA ALA A 62 -14.14 -8.38 11.51
C ALA A 62 -14.04 -8.50 9.99
N LEU A 63 -14.19 -9.71 9.45
CA LEU A 63 -14.12 -9.99 8.02
C LEU A 63 -15.21 -9.25 7.23
N ASP A 64 -16.47 -9.26 7.67
CA ASP A 64 -17.56 -8.60 6.96
C ASP A 64 -17.35 -7.09 6.88
N THR A 65 -16.83 -6.50 7.94
CA THR A 65 -16.51 -5.07 7.97
C THR A 65 -15.38 -4.73 7.00
N GLU A 66 -14.25 -5.43 7.10
CA GLU A 66 -13.05 -5.07 6.36
C GLU A 66 -13.09 -5.55 4.90
N MET A 67 -13.55 -6.78 4.65
CA MET A 67 -13.73 -7.28 3.29
C MET A 67 -14.84 -6.52 2.55
N GLY A 68 -15.85 -6.01 3.27
CA GLY A 68 -16.86 -5.11 2.73
C GLY A 68 -16.25 -3.81 2.18
N LEU A 69 -15.33 -3.20 2.93
CA LEU A 69 -14.60 -2.01 2.49
C LEU A 69 -13.68 -2.32 1.29
N LEU A 70 -12.95 -3.44 1.34
CA LEU A 70 -12.06 -3.88 0.27
C LEU A 70 -12.84 -4.15 -1.03
N LYS A 71 -13.95 -4.88 -0.95
CA LYS A 71 -14.84 -5.14 -2.09
C LYS A 71 -15.38 -3.83 -2.69
N ASN A 72 -15.82 -2.91 -1.83
CA ASN A 72 -16.33 -1.60 -2.26
C ASN A 72 -15.26 -0.75 -2.95
N MET A 73 -14.00 -0.96 -2.63
CA MET A 73 -12.85 -0.32 -3.28
C MET A 73 -12.46 -1.00 -4.60
N GLY A 74 -12.95 -2.19 -4.90
CA GLY A 74 -12.60 -2.96 -6.10
C GLY A 74 -11.42 -3.92 -5.92
N VAL A 75 -11.02 -4.19 -4.68
CA VAL A 75 -10.05 -5.25 -4.36
C VAL A 75 -10.67 -6.61 -4.64
N ASN A 76 -9.91 -7.46 -5.31
CA ASN A 76 -10.33 -8.81 -5.68
C ASN A 76 -9.45 -9.90 -5.05
N THR A 77 -8.35 -9.53 -4.40
CA THR A 77 -7.41 -10.47 -3.79
C THR A 77 -6.76 -9.87 -2.54
N ILE A 78 -6.61 -10.65 -1.48
CA ILE A 78 -5.82 -10.28 -0.31
C ILE A 78 -4.55 -11.13 -0.22
N ARG A 79 -3.49 -10.57 0.38
CA ARG A 79 -2.33 -11.27 0.88
C ARG A 79 -2.33 -11.17 2.40
N VAL A 80 -2.08 -12.28 3.09
CA VAL A 80 -2.06 -12.39 4.55
C VAL A 80 -0.70 -12.93 4.99
N TYR A 81 -0.05 -12.28 5.94
CA TYR A 81 1.27 -12.69 6.47
C TYR A 81 1.17 -13.73 7.58
N THR A 82 0.14 -13.64 8.40
CA THR A 82 -0.18 -14.62 9.43
C THR A 82 -1.09 -15.67 8.81
N GLY A 83 -0.84 -16.96 9.03
CA GLY A 83 -1.64 -18.02 8.42
C GLY A 83 -3.15 -17.79 8.55
N ILE A 84 -3.90 -18.15 7.52
CA ILE A 84 -5.36 -18.06 7.48
C ILE A 84 -5.96 -19.47 7.31
N PRO A 85 -6.86 -19.94 8.21
CA PRO A 85 -7.48 -21.25 8.06
C PRO A 85 -8.31 -21.36 6.77
N PRO A 86 -8.32 -22.54 6.09
CA PRO A 86 -9.05 -22.74 4.84
C PRO A 86 -10.52 -22.32 4.88
N LYS A 87 -11.20 -22.56 6.01
CA LYS A 87 -12.62 -22.17 6.20
C LYS A 87 -12.85 -20.66 6.03
N TRP A 88 -11.85 -19.84 6.39
CA TRP A 88 -11.98 -18.38 6.29
C TRP A 88 -11.62 -17.87 4.91
N ILE A 89 -10.72 -18.53 4.17
CA ILE A 89 -10.51 -18.27 2.75
C ILE A 89 -11.81 -18.53 1.98
N GLU A 90 -12.44 -19.69 2.22
CA GLU A 90 -13.72 -20.03 1.60
C GLU A 90 -14.83 -19.04 1.98
N TYR A 91 -14.89 -18.61 3.25
CA TYR A 91 -15.86 -17.62 3.71
C TYR A 91 -15.70 -16.28 3.00
N ILE A 92 -14.48 -15.74 2.96
CA ILE A 92 -14.15 -14.47 2.30
C ILE A 92 -14.53 -14.54 0.82
N TYR A 93 -14.15 -15.62 0.15
CA TYR A 93 -14.45 -15.80 -1.26
C TYR A 93 -15.95 -15.89 -1.54
N ARG A 94 -16.68 -16.73 -0.80
CA ARG A 94 -18.14 -16.92 -1.01
C ARG A 94 -18.96 -15.69 -0.68
N THR A 95 -18.58 -14.96 0.36
CA THR A 95 -19.36 -13.81 0.86
C THR A 95 -18.98 -12.54 0.12
N HIS A 96 -17.71 -12.33 -0.12
CA HIS A 96 -17.19 -11.07 -0.65
C HIS A 96 -16.64 -11.16 -2.08
N GLY A 97 -16.39 -12.35 -2.60
CA GLY A 97 -15.81 -12.56 -3.93
C GLY A 97 -14.32 -12.20 -4.00
N ILE A 98 -13.63 -12.19 -2.85
CA ILE A 98 -12.21 -11.84 -2.74
C ILE A 98 -11.40 -13.12 -2.62
N TYR A 99 -10.39 -13.25 -3.46
CA TYR A 99 -9.42 -14.36 -3.43
C TYR A 99 -8.35 -14.13 -2.37
N THR A 100 -7.62 -15.18 -2.04
CA THR A 100 -6.47 -15.14 -1.14
C THR A 100 -5.21 -15.64 -1.86
N MET A 101 -4.13 -14.84 -1.81
CA MET A 101 -2.77 -15.30 -2.08
C MET A 101 -2.19 -15.85 -0.78
N LEU A 102 -1.91 -17.14 -0.75
CA LEU A 102 -1.44 -17.84 0.44
C LEU A 102 0.08 -17.75 0.56
N ASN A 103 0.57 -17.06 1.57
CA ASN A 103 2.00 -16.84 1.79
C ASN A 103 2.59 -17.88 2.76
N HIS A 104 3.73 -18.44 2.39
CA HIS A 104 4.62 -19.21 3.27
C HIS A 104 5.95 -18.48 3.41
N SER A 105 6.36 -18.14 4.62
CA SER A 105 7.56 -17.31 4.88
C SER A 105 8.88 -17.94 4.41
N PHE A 106 8.89 -19.24 4.23
CA PHE A 106 10.01 -20.02 3.71
C PHE A 106 11.33 -19.74 4.45
N GLY A 107 11.24 -19.72 5.78
CA GLY A 107 12.38 -19.48 6.67
C GLY A 107 12.84 -18.02 6.79
N ARG A 108 12.10 -17.05 6.27
CA ARG A 108 12.49 -15.62 6.35
C ARG A 108 12.75 -15.13 7.76
N TYR A 109 11.96 -15.57 8.70
CA TYR A 109 11.98 -15.10 10.10
C TYR A 109 12.66 -16.08 11.06
N GLY A 110 13.41 -17.04 10.54
CA GLY A 110 14.05 -18.11 11.32
C GLY A 110 13.23 -19.40 11.33
N LEU A 111 13.85 -20.46 11.85
CA LEU A 111 13.27 -21.80 11.91
C LEU A 111 13.63 -22.51 13.22
N THR A 112 12.77 -23.42 13.66
CA THR A 112 13.10 -24.35 14.74
C THR A 112 13.64 -25.64 14.15
N ILE A 113 14.93 -25.91 14.34
CA ILE A 113 15.60 -27.11 13.83
C ILE A 113 16.03 -27.99 15.01
N ALA A 114 15.56 -29.23 15.03
CA ALA A 114 15.83 -30.18 16.12
C ALA A 114 15.56 -29.61 17.53
N GLY A 115 14.51 -28.79 17.66
CA GLY A 115 14.11 -28.17 18.92
C GLY A 115 14.87 -26.91 19.32
N ALA A 116 15.81 -26.44 18.50
CA ALA A 116 16.55 -25.19 18.71
C ALA A 116 16.11 -24.12 17.70
N TRP A 117 15.93 -22.89 18.17
CA TRP A 117 15.62 -21.75 17.32
C TRP A 117 16.87 -21.26 16.56
N ALA A 118 16.79 -21.20 15.23
CA ALA A 118 17.79 -20.63 14.35
C ALA A 118 17.23 -19.33 13.73
N PRO A 119 17.69 -18.16 14.13
CA PRO A 119 17.17 -16.88 13.63
C PRO A 119 17.52 -16.62 12.16
N ASN A 120 18.64 -17.20 11.68
CA ASN A 120 19.08 -17.10 10.31
C ASN A 120 18.95 -18.46 9.62
N THR A 121 18.24 -18.50 8.52
CA THR A 121 18.00 -19.73 7.76
C THR A 121 19.20 -20.04 6.86
N GLU A 122 19.82 -21.21 7.08
CA GLU A 122 20.90 -21.73 6.23
C GLU A 122 20.31 -22.70 5.19
N TYR A 123 20.00 -22.17 4.00
CA TYR A 123 19.31 -22.92 2.94
C TYR A 123 20.15 -24.06 2.34
N ALA A 124 21.45 -24.08 2.57
CA ALA A 124 22.33 -25.19 2.17
C ALA A 124 22.29 -26.36 3.15
N ASP A 125 21.75 -26.20 4.35
CA ASP A 125 21.64 -27.27 5.35
C ASP A 125 20.54 -28.28 4.93
N PRO A 126 20.86 -29.57 4.77
CA PRO A 126 19.87 -30.58 4.40
C PRO A 126 18.67 -30.66 5.35
N ARG A 127 18.87 -30.36 6.65
CA ARG A 127 17.79 -30.38 7.64
C ARG A 127 16.80 -29.23 7.41
N VAL A 128 17.31 -28.04 7.03
CA VAL A 128 16.49 -26.89 6.64
C VAL A 128 15.70 -27.22 5.38
N ARG A 129 16.38 -27.79 4.38
CA ARG A 129 15.76 -28.22 3.13
C ARG A 129 14.61 -29.18 3.39
N ASP A 130 14.84 -30.25 4.13
CA ASP A 130 13.83 -31.28 4.38
C ASP A 130 12.65 -30.72 5.19
N LEU A 131 12.91 -29.81 6.16
CA LEU A 131 11.87 -29.13 6.94
C LEU A 131 11.00 -28.27 6.01
N LEU A 132 11.60 -27.36 5.24
CA LEU A 132 10.86 -26.44 4.37
C LEU A 132 10.06 -27.14 3.27
N LEU A 133 10.62 -28.19 2.67
CA LEU A 133 9.90 -28.98 1.67
C LEU A 133 8.71 -29.74 2.29
N LYS A 134 8.85 -30.23 3.52
CA LYS A 134 7.75 -30.85 4.25
C LYS A 134 6.66 -29.85 4.60
N GLU A 135 7.04 -28.64 5.02
CA GLU A 135 6.09 -27.56 5.34
C GLU A 135 5.25 -27.19 4.12
N VAL A 136 5.88 -26.92 2.97
CA VAL A 136 5.13 -26.57 1.74
C VAL A 136 4.29 -27.74 1.21
N GLN A 137 4.74 -28.97 1.39
CA GLN A 137 3.95 -30.14 1.04
C GLN A 137 2.69 -30.26 1.90
N THR A 138 2.81 -30.00 3.18
CA THR A 138 1.68 -29.98 4.14
C THR A 138 0.72 -28.87 3.77
N LEU A 139 1.23 -27.66 3.49
CA LEU A 139 0.44 -26.51 3.08
C LEU A 139 -0.38 -26.82 1.82
N VAL A 140 0.22 -27.37 0.78
CA VAL A 140 -0.51 -27.72 -0.44
C VAL A 140 -1.56 -28.80 -0.17
N ALA A 141 -1.23 -29.83 0.62
CA ALA A 141 -2.19 -30.89 0.94
C ALA A 141 -3.44 -30.34 1.66
N GLU A 142 -3.27 -29.32 2.50
CA GLU A 142 -4.36 -28.68 3.24
C GLU A 142 -5.19 -27.73 2.37
N TYR A 143 -4.54 -26.90 1.53
CA TYR A 143 -5.20 -25.75 0.91
C TYR A 143 -5.62 -25.93 -0.54
N ARG A 144 -5.06 -26.88 -1.31
CA ARG A 144 -5.26 -27.02 -2.76
C ARG A 144 -6.71 -27.10 -3.24
N ASN A 145 -7.63 -27.55 -2.36
CA ASN A 145 -9.05 -27.68 -2.68
C ASN A 145 -9.90 -26.56 -2.07
N THR A 146 -9.28 -25.51 -1.55
CA THR A 146 -9.99 -24.42 -0.86
C THR A 146 -10.55 -23.43 -1.89
N PRO A 147 -11.87 -23.25 -1.97
CA PRO A 147 -12.45 -22.22 -2.82
C PRO A 147 -11.94 -20.84 -2.40
N GLY A 148 -11.52 -20.03 -3.39
CA GLY A 148 -10.97 -18.70 -3.14
C GLY A 148 -9.45 -18.66 -2.96
N LEU A 149 -8.76 -19.79 -2.97
CA LEU A 149 -7.30 -19.78 -3.15
C LEU A 149 -6.97 -19.30 -4.56
N LEU A 150 -6.11 -18.28 -4.71
CA LEU A 150 -5.68 -17.78 -6.01
C LEU A 150 -4.33 -18.38 -6.43
N LEU A 151 -3.34 -18.29 -5.55
CA LEU A 151 -1.99 -18.78 -5.80
C LEU A 151 -1.20 -18.95 -4.50
N TYR A 152 -0.08 -19.64 -4.57
CA TYR A 152 0.88 -19.77 -3.48
C TYR A 152 2.01 -18.78 -3.64
N LEU A 153 2.44 -18.17 -2.52
CA LEU A 153 3.58 -17.27 -2.46
C LEU A 153 4.65 -17.85 -1.54
N LEU A 154 5.85 -18.04 -2.05
CA LEU A 154 7.02 -18.49 -1.30
C LEU A 154 7.89 -17.31 -0.89
N GLY A 155 8.18 -17.22 0.40
CA GLY A 155 9.06 -16.24 0.99
C GLY A 155 8.41 -14.88 1.29
N ASN A 156 9.21 -14.01 1.84
CA ASN A 156 9.00 -12.57 1.99
C ASN A 156 10.36 -11.87 2.10
N GLU A 157 10.93 -11.42 0.99
CA GLU A 157 12.21 -10.71 0.96
C GLU A 157 13.38 -11.51 1.58
N ASN A 158 13.40 -12.82 1.41
CA ASN A 158 14.44 -13.68 2.00
C ASN A 158 15.85 -13.29 1.52
N ASN A 159 15.94 -12.64 0.36
CA ASN A 159 17.18 -12.13 -0.22
C ASN A 159 17.83 -11.02 0.62
N TYR A 160 17.09 -10.20 1.34
CA TYR A 160 17.67 -9.18 2.22
C TYR A 160 18.44 -9.78 3.40
N GLY A 161 18.00 -10.90 3.95
CA GLY A 161 18.71 -11.62 5.02
C GLY A 161 20.07 -12.21 4.62
N LEU A 162 20.44 -12.14 3.34
CA LEU A 162 21.72 -12.68 2.82
C LEU A 162 22.88 -11.69 2.86
N PHE A 163 22.63 -10.39 3.06
CA PHE A 163 23.60 -9.30 2.96
C PHE A 163 24.35 -8.96 4.25
N TRP A 164 24.02 -9.55 5.36
CA TRP A 164 24.59 -9.21 6.67
C TRP A 164 26.03 -9.73 6.87
N GLU A 165 26.81 -9.78 5.80
CA GLU A 165 28.24 -10.10 5.85
C GLU A 165 29.05 -8.84 5.55
N GLY A 166 29.90 -8.41 6.48
CA GLY A 166 30.54 -7.13 6.60
C GLY A 166 31.24 -6.54 5.35
N ALA A 167 31.74 -5.33 5.50
CA ALA A 167 32.42 -4.53 4.46
C ALA A 167 33.61 -5.24 3.77
N GLU A 168 34.07 -6.34 4.29
CA GLU A 168 35.20 -7.13 3.75
C GLU A 168 34.88 -7.82 2.41
N THR A 169 33.60 -7.88 2.01
CA THR A 169 33.20 -8.57 0.77
C THR A 169 33.29 -7.73 -0.49
N GLU A 170 33.56 -6.41 -0.40
CA GLU A 170 33.56 -5.51 -1.55
C GLU A 170 34.63 -5.86 -2.60
N ASN A 171 35.73 -6.43 -2.17
CA ASN A 171 36.85 -6.84 -3.04
C ASN A 171 36.73 -8.26 -3.60
N ILE A 172 35.72 -9.01 -3.21
CA ILE A 172 35.48 -10.37 -3.70
C ILE A 172 34.60 -10.30 -4.97
N PRO A 173 34.98 -11.00 -6.07
CA PRO A 173 34.10 -11.09 -7.23
C PRO A 173 32.69 -11.52 -6.84
N MET A 174 31.66 -10.91 -7.42
CA MET A 174 30.27 -11.13 -7.02
C MET A 174 29.87 -12.63 -7.02
N ALA A 175 30.36 -13.40 -7.99
CA ALA A 175 30.07 -14.84 -8.08
C ALA A 175 30.64 -15.65 -6.91
N ASP A 176 31.72 -15.18 -6.30
CA ASP A 176 32.45 -15.87 -5.22
C ASP A 176 32.03 -15.37 -3.83
N ARG A 177 31.21 -14.35 -3.76
CA ARG A 177 30.70 -13.82 -2.49
C ARG A 177 29.85 -14.87 -1.79
N LYS A 178 30.01 -14.96 -0.47
CA LYS A 178 29.21 -15.89 0.34
C LYS A 178 27.72 -15.59 0.27
N SER A 179 27.32 -14.31 0.22
CA SER A 179 25.95 -13.89 -0.02
C SER A 179 25.38 -14.42 -1.34
N THR A 180 26.16 -14.42 -2.43
CA THR A 180 25.76 -14.99 -3.72
C THR A 180 25.61 -16.51 -3.67
N GLN A 181 26.51 -17.20 -2.97
CA GLN A 181 26.42 -18.65 -2.79
C GLN A 181 25.20 -19.04 -1.95
N ARG A 182 24.93 -18.29 -0.88
CA ARG A 182 23.72 -18.47 -0.07
C ARG A 182 22.46 -18.16 -0.85
N ALA A 183 22.44 -17.10 -1.65
CA ALA A 183 21.35 -16.76 -2.56
C ALA A 183 21.09 -17.91 -3.55
N ARG A 184 22.12 -18.46 -4.16
CA ARG A 184 22.00 -19.61 -5.09
C ARG A 184 21.39 -20.84 -4.41
N ALA A 185 21.84 -21.18 -3.19
CA ALA A 185 21.27 -22.27 -2.42
C ALA A 185 19.79 -22.03 -2.10
N MET A 186 19.44 -20.82 -1.71
CA MET A 186 18.07 -20.40 -1.42
C MET A 186 17.18 -20.51 -2.66
N TYR A 187 17.56 -19.93 -3.80
CA TYR A 187 16.72 -19.94 -5.00
C TYR A 187 16.60 -21.35 -5.61
N LYS A 188 17.63 -22.20 -5.52
CA LYS A 188 17.50 -23.62 -5.85
C LYS A 188 16.42 -24.30 -5.04
N LEU A 189 16.39 -24.04 -3.73
CA LEU A 189 15.37 -24.62 -2.84
C LEU A 189 13.98 -24.04 -3.11
N PHE A 190 13.87 -22.76 -3.44
CA PHE A 190 12.60 -22.15 -3.91
C PHE A 190 12.07 -22.87 -5.16
N ASN A 191 12.93 -23.14 -6.11
CA ASN A 191 12.55 -23.87 -7.34
C ASN A 191 12.12 -25.30 -7.05
N GLU A 192 12.84 -25.99 -6.19
CA GLU A 192 12.51 -27.34 -5.77
C GLU A 192 11.13 -27.40 -5.07
N ALA A 193 10.88 -26.43 -4.18
CA ALA A 193 9.58 -26.27 -3.53
C ALA A 193 8.47 -26.01 -4.55
N ALA A 194 8.71 -25.13 -5.55
CA ALA A 194 7.74 -24.84 -6.59
C ALA A 194 7.40 -26.09 -7.42
N VAL A 195 8.39 -26.90 -7.80
CA VAL A 195 8.16 -28.18 -8.51
C VAL A 195 7.32 -29.14 -7.67
N LEU A 196 7.64 -29.28 -6.38
CA LEU A 196 6.90 -30.14 -5.46
C LEU A 196 5.45 -29.66 -5.31
N MET A 197 5.24 -28.37 -5.11
CA MET A 197 3.90 -27.78 -4.95
C MET A 197 3.06 -27.99 -6.21
N LYS A 198 3.59 -27.70 -7.39
CA LYS A 198 2.91 -27.85 -8.69
C LYS A 198 2.64 -29.31 -9.06
N THR A 199 3.45 -30.24 -8.56
CA THR A 199 3.19 -31.68 -8.71
C THR A 199 1.98 -32.13 -7.87
N ALA A 200 1.82 -31.53 -6.70
CA ALA A 200 0.71 -31.83 -5.77
C ALA A 200 -0.57 -31.05 -6.08
N ASP A 201 -0.44 -29.88 -6.72
CA ASP A 201 -1.54 -29.01 -7.15
C ASP A 201 -1.23 -28.37 -8.51
N ASN A 202 -1.91 -28.83 -9.54
CA ASN A 202 -1.76 -28.32 -10.91
C ASN A 202 -2.80 -27.25 -11.28
N THR A 203 -3.54 -26.73 -10.30
CA THR A 203 -4.62 -25.75 -10.50
C THR A 203 -4.25 -24.35 -10.03
N HIS A 204 -3.21 -24.22 -9.21
CA HIS A 204 -2.75 -22.92 -8.72
C HIS A 204 -1.27 -22.70 -9.04
N PRO A 205 -0.88 -21.49 -9.52
CA PRO A 205 0.51 -21.15 -9.77
C PRO A 205 1.27 -20.86 -8.48
N VAL A 206 2.61 -20.94 -8.57
CA VAL A 206 3.53 -20.65 -7.49
C VAL A 206 4.33 -19.39 -7.83
N ALA A 207 4.29 -18.39 -6.94
CA ALA A 207 5.11 -17.19 -6.98
C ALA A 207 6.22 -17.25 -5.93
N LEU A 208 7.34 -16.58 -6.18
CA LEU A 208 8.30 -16.22 -5.13
C LEU A 208 8.07 -14.77 -4.70
N CYS A 209 8.56 -14.36 -3.51
CA CYS A 209 8.54 -12.98 -3.05
C CYS A 209 9.96 -12.46 -2.82
N ASN A 210 10.46 -11.69 -3.77
CA ASN A 210 11.80 -11.09 -3.72
C ASN A 210 11.74 -9.64 -3.21
N GLY A 211 12.80 -9.17 -2.55
CA GLY A 211 13.02 -7.76 -2.29
C GLY A 211 13.63 -7.11 -3.53
N ASP A 212 12.86 -6.30 -4.23
CA ASP A 212 13.20 -5.63 -5.48
C ASP A 212 13.86 -6.58 -6.51
N LEU A 213 14.73 -6.11 -7.38
CA LEU A 213 15.40 -6.88 -8.44
C LEU A 213 16.73 -7.53 -8.00
N LEU A 214 16.96 -7.57 -6.72
CA LEU A 214 18.20 -8.08 -6.18
C LEU A 214 18.34 -9.57 -6.50
N PHE A 215 19.50 -9.99 -7.07
CA PHE A 215 19.77 -11.35 -7.57
C PHE A 215 18.84 -11.82 -8.71
N LEU A 216 18.27 -10.92 -9.51
CA LEU A 216 17.38 -11.31 -10.61
C LEU A 216 18.05 -12.30 -11.57
N ASP A 217 19.35 -12.14 -11.83
CA ASP A 217 20.17 -13.05 -12.64
C ASP A 217 20.23 -14.46 -12.07
N LEU A 218 20.40 -14.62 -10.76
CA LEU A 218 20.37 -15.92 -10.08
C LEU A 218 18.95 -16.52 -10.09
N ILE A 219 17.93 -15.70 -9.87
CA ILE A 219 16.53 -16.13 -9.95
C ILE A 219 16.23 -16.70 -11.34
N ALA A 220 16.64 -16.01 -12.39
CA ALA A 220 16.47 -16.44 -13.76
C ALA A 220 17.21 -17.78 -14.08
N GLN A 221 18.35 -18.01 -13.42
CA GLN A 221 19.10 -19.24 -13.56
C GLN A 221 18.49 -20.42 -12.80
N GLU A 222 18.08 -20.19 -11.54
CA GLU A 222 17.74 -21.24 -10.60
C GLU A 222 16.22 -21.47 -10.45
N CYS A 223 15.38 -20.44 -10.65
CA CYS A 223 13.91 -20.50 -10.41
C CYS A 223 13.11 -20.67 -11.70
N LYS A 224 13.47 -21.63 -12.54
CA LYS A 224 12.82 -21.86 -13.86
C LYS A 224 11.37 -22.33 -13.74
N ASP A 225 11.08 -23.11 -12.70
CA ASP A 225 9.76 -23.72 -12.48
C ASP A 225 8.82 -22.84 -11.64
N VAL A 226 9.30 -21.75 -11.06
CA VAL A 226 8.44 -20.70 -10.47
C VAL A 226 7.64 -20.05 -11.59
N ASP A 227 6.34 -19.85 -11.39
CA ASP A 227 5.44 -19.33 -12.42
C ASP A 227 5.43 -17.81 -12.49
N ILE A 228 5.56 -17.12 -11.34
CA ILE A 228 5.36 -15.69 -11.19
C ILE A 228 6.54 -15.09 -10.42
N PHE A 229 7.11 -14.01 -10.94
CA PHE A 229 8.04 -13.16 -10.21
C PHE A 229 7.27 -12.21 -9.31
N GLY A 230 7.13 -12.58 -8.04
CA GLY A 230 6.60 -11.69 -7.00
C GLY A 230 7.72 -10.84 -6.42
N THR A 231 7.44 -9.55 -6.15
CA THR A 231 8.44 -8.63 -5.63
C THR A 231 7.84 -7.52 -4.77
N ASN A 232 8.53 -7.19 -3.68
CA ASN A 232 8.25 -6.02 -2.86
C ASN A 232 9.10 -4.85 -3.35
N VAL A 233 8.47 -3.72 -3.70
CA VAL A 233 9.17 -2.59 -4.35
C VAL A 233 8.71 -1.26 -3.79
N TYR A 234 9.64 -0.50 -3.23
CA TYR A 234 9.41 0.83 -2.71
C TYR A 234 10.35 1.83 -3.40
N ARG A 235 9.91 2.35 -4.56
CA ARG A 235 10.69 3.26 -5.42
C ARG A 235 10.01 4.63 -5.62
N GLY A 236 9.05 4.98 -4.77
CA GLY A 236 8.26 6.19 -4.92
C GLY A 236 7.16 6.05 -5.96
N VAL A 237 6.98 7.06 -6.81
CA VAL A 237 5.84 7.15 -7.75
C VAL A 237 5.96 6.23 -8.97
N SER A 238 7.14 5.70 -9.26
CA SER A 238 7.45 4.90 -10.45
C SER A 238 8.31 3.69 -10.11
N PHE A 239 8.08 2.57 -10.78
CA PHE A 239 8.90 1.36 -10.68
C PHE A 239 10.12 1.38 -11.63
N GLY A 240 10.25 2.42 -12.48
CA GLY A 240 11.35 2.58 -13.42
C GLY A 240 11.40 1.48 -14.48
N ASP A 241 12.55 0.84 -14.62
CA ASP A 241 12.82 -0.19 -15.64
C ASP A 241 12.43 -1.63 -15.24
N LEU A 242 11.78 -1.80 -14.10
CA LEU A 242 11.53 -3.11 -13.48
C LEU A 242 10.83 -4.09 -14.43
N PHE A 243 9.74 -3.66 -15.08
CA PHE A 243 8.97 -4.52 -15.97
C PHE A 243 9.79 -5.01 -17.16
N ASP A 244 10.56 -4.11 -17.78
CA ASP A 244 11.40 -4.42 -18.94
C ASP A 244 12.56 -5.34 -18.56
N ARG A 245 13.17 -5.11 -17.40
CA ARG A 245 14.22 -5.96 -16.88
C ARG A 245 13.74 -7.37 -16.60
N VAL A 246 12.63 -7.53 -15.89
CA VAL A 246 12.07 -8.86 -15.61
C VAL A 246 11.68 -9.57 -16.89
N LYS A 247 11.07 -8.87 -17.86
CA LYS A 247 10.75 -9.44 -19.17
C LYS A 247 11.99 -9.94 -19.90
N LYS A 248 13.05 -9.13 -19.93
CA LYS A 248 14.28 -9.42 -20.67
C LYS A 248 15.14 -10.49 -19.98
N GLU A 249 15.28 -10.42 -18.67
CA GLU A 249 16.24 -11.22 -17.91
C GLU A 249 15.64 -12.54 -17.41
N TYR A 250 14.33 -12.57 -17.11
CA TYR A 250 13.67 -13.76 -16.55
C TYR A 250 12.48 -14.27 -17.38
N GLY A 251 11.79 -13.41 -18.10
CA GLY A 251 10.68 -13.81 -18.97
C GLY A 251 9.41 -14.27 -18.25
N LYS A 252 9.25 -13.93 -16.98
CA LYS A 252 8.08 -14.27 -16.16
C LYS A 252 7.16 -13.04 -15.97
N PRO A 253 5.87 -13.26 -15.61
CA PRO A 253 5.02 -12.15 -15.21
C PRO A 253 5.47 -11.55 -13.90
N VAL A 254 5.23 -10.24 -13.76
CA VAL A 254 5.48 -9.46 -12.54
C VAL A 254 4.19 -9.35 -11.74
N LEU A 255 4.27 -9.72 -10.46
CA LEU A 255 3.26 -9.44 -9.45
C LEU A 255 3.91 -8.65 -8.32
N PHE A 256 3.49 -7.40 -8.11
CA PHE A 256 3.95 -6.68 -6.93
C PHE A 256 3.31 -7.27 -5.69
N THR A 257 4.10 -7.95 -4.87
CA THR A 257 3.63 -8.54 -3.61
C THR A 257 3.52 -7.50 -2.51
N GLU A 258 4.31 -6.42 -2.63
CA GLU A 258 4.17 -5.20 -1.85
C GLU A 258 4.64 -3.99 -2.65
N PHE A 259 3.89 -2.91 -2.53
CA PHE A 259 4.30 -1.54 -2.84
C PHE A 259 3.39 -0.59 -2.08
N GLY A 260 3.90 0.58 -1.72
CA GLY A 260 3.10 1.50 -0.93
C GLY A 260 3.81 2.81 -0.67
N ALA A 261 3.18 3.62 0.15
CA ALA A 261 3.72 4.83 0.74
C ALA A 261 3.06 5.01 2.09
N ASP A 262 3.78 5.55 3.06
CA ASP A 262 3.15 5.93 4.31
C ASP A 262 2.32 7.22 4.18
N ALA A 263 1.46 7.45 5.16
CA ALA A 263 0.61 8.63 5.24
C ALA A 263 1.16 9.66 6.23
N PHE A 264 2.45 9.61 6.54
CA PHE A 264 3.08 10.51 7.51
C PHE A 264 4.21 11.31 6.87
N ASN A 265 4.27 12.59 7.16
CA ASN A 265 5.34 13.47 6.73
C ASN A 265 6.23 13.78 7.93
N VAL A 266 7.44 13.24 7.95
CA VAL A 266 8.37 13.39 9.07
C VAL A 266 8.92 14.80 9.21
N ILE A 267 8.94 15.59 8.13
CA ILE A 267 9.43 16.98 8.16
C ILE A 267 8.41 17.89 8.86
N SER A 268 7.13 17.75 8.50
CA SER A 268 6.05 18.52 9.12
C SER A 268 5.50 17.87 10.39
N ASN A 269 5.89 16.62 10.67
CA ASN A 269 5.43 15.81 11.79
C ASN A 269 3.90 15.68 11.87
N GLU A 270 3.26 15.39 10.73
CA GLU A 270 1.80 15.24 10.63
C GLU A 270 1.39 14.28 9.50
N GLU A 271 0.12 13.83 9.57
CA GLU A 271 -0.48 12.97 8.55
C GLU A 271 -0.55 13.68 7.20
N ASP A 272 0.02 13.08 6.13
CA ASP A 272 -0.06 13.54 4.74
C ASP A 272 -0.69 12.47 3.84
N GLN A 273 -1.98 12.26 4.00
CA GLN A 273 -2.73 11.29 3.21
C GLN A 273 -2.79 11.62 1.70
N THR A 274 -2.51 12.88 1.31
CA THR A 274 -2.50 13.27 -0.10
C THR A 274 -1.21 12.85 -0.79
N ALA A 275 -0.08 12.89 -0.10
CA ALA A 275 1.18 12.33 -0.59
C ALA A 275 1.08 10.81 -0.77
N GLN A 276 0.56 10.08 0.22
CA GLN A 276 0.29 8.64 0.09
C GLN A 276 -0.56 8.35 -1.16
N ALA A 277 -1.67 9.07 -1.34
CA ALA A 277 -2.54 8.90 -2.50
C ALA A 277 -1.84 9.20 -3.83
N HIS A 278 -0.92 10.15 -3.87
CA HIS A 278 -0.14 10.49 -5.05
C HIS A 278 0.78 9.35 -5.49
N PHE A 279 1.54 8.77 -4.57
CA PHE A 279 2.43 7.65 -4.88
C PHE A 279 1.64 6.43 -5.36
N LEU A 280 0.59 6.05 -4.65
CA LEU A 280 -0.24 4.90 -5.01
C LEU A 280 -0.97 5.07 -6.35
N LYS A 281 -1.43 6.28 -6.67
CA LYS A 281 -2.01 6.59 -7.99
C LYS A 281 -1.00 6.34 -9.11
N GLY A 282 0.24 6.80 -8.95
CA GLY A 282 1.31 6.60 -9.93
C GLY A 282 1.67 5.12 -10.12
N ASN A 283 1.81 4.40 -9.02
CA ASN A 283 2.13 2.97 -9.04
C ASN A 283 1.05 2.15 -9.76
N TRP A 284 -0.23 2.32 -9.42
CA TRP A 284 -1.31 1.59 -10.08
C TRP A 284 -1.46 1.95 -11.56
N ARG A 285 -1.21 3.20 -11.94
CA ARG A 285 -1.16 3.58 -13.35
C ARG A 285 -0.10 2.75 -14.10
N GLU A 286 1.13 2.67 -13.60
CA GLU A 286 2.20 1.89 -14.24
C GLU A 286 1.89 0.39 -14.28
N ILE A 287 1.31 -0.17 -13.22
CA ILE A 287 0.87 -1.57 -13.18
C ILE A 287 -0.10 -1.86 -14.35
N TYR A 288 -1.11 -1.02 -14.54
CA TYR A 288 -2.08 -1.22 -15.63
C TYR A 288 -1.48 -0.93 -17.01
N GLU A 289 -0.62 0.09 -17.15
CA GLU A 289 0.04 0.41 -18.42
C GLU A 289 0.92 -0.73 -18.93
N ASN A 290 1.47 -1.56 -18.04
CA ASN A 290 2.34 -2.68 -18.36
C ASN A 290 1.59 -4.03 -18.45
N ALA A 291 0.26 -4.04 -18.38
CA ALA A 291 -0.53 -5.22 -18.63
C ALA A 291 -0.45 -5.67 -20.11
N ALA A 292 -0.73 -6.94 -20.35
CA ALA A 292 -0.66 -7.50 -21.70
C ALA A 292 -1.64 -6.83 -22.67
N GLY A 293 -1.26 -6.71 -23.93
CA GLY A 293 -2.08 -6.14 -25.00
C GLY A 293 -1.99 -4.62 -25.15
N LEU A 294 -1.20 -3.92 -24.34
CA LEU A 294 -1.14 -2.45 -24.33
C LEU A 294 0.11 -1.86 -25.01
N GLY A 295 1.03 -2.70 -25.49
CA GLY A 295 2.21 -2.26 -26.26
C GLY A 295 3.41 -1.80 -25.41
N LYS A 296 3.32 -1.87 -24.05
CA LYS A 296 4.47 -1.77 -23.15
C LYS A 296 5.06 -3.17 -22.87
N SER A 297 5.66 -3.38 -21.70
CA SER A 297 6.30 -4.66 -21.35
C SER A 297 5.35 -5.85 -21.45
N GLY A 298 4.06 -5.69 -21.13
CA GLY A 298 3.02 -6.70 -21.29
C GLY A 298 3.17 -7.89 -20.33
N ASN A 299 3.84 -7.70 -19.21
CA ASN A 299 4.10 -8.74 -18.22
C ASN A 299 3.59 -8.42 -16.81
N SER A 300 2.90 -7.31 -16.61
CA SER A 300 2.23 -7.00 -15.35
C SER A 300 0.94 -7.79 -15.21
N ILE A 301 0.77 -8.49 -14.09
CA ILE A 301 -0.48 -9.18 -13.74
C ILE A 301 -1.19 -8.58 -12.54
N GLY A 302 -0.71 -7.44 -12.05
CA GLY A 302 -1.30 -6.71 -10.93
C GLY A 302 -0.35 -6.55 -9.74
N GLY A 303 -0.91 -6.27 -8.58
CA GLY A 303 -0.11 -6.07 -7.36
C GLY A 303 -0.96 -5.92 -6.10
N PHE A 304 -0.27 -5.88 -4.96
CA PHE A 304 -0.84 -5.73 -3.63
C PHE A 304 -0.33 -4.44 -3.00
N THR A 305 -1.24 -3.49 -2.79
CA THR A 305 -0.92 -2.29 -2.03
C THR A 305 -0.59 -2.65 -0.58
N PHE A 306 0.50 -2.16 -0.07
CA PHE A 306 0.89 -2.25 1.33
C PHE A 306 0.57 -0.91 2.01
N GLN A 307 -0.38 -0.87 2.99
CA GLN A 307 -1.28 -1.93 3.41
C GLN A 307 -2.70 -1.39 3.68
N PHE A 308 -3.65 -2.26 4.08
CA PHE A 308 -5.03 -1.87 4.26
C PHE A 308 -5.25 -0.93 5.46
N SER A 309 -4.75 -1.29 6.62
CA SER A 309 -4.89 -0.48 7.84
C SER A 309 -3.54 -0.28 8.53
N ASP A 310 -3.42 0.80 9.29
CA ASP A 310 -2.20 1.11 10.02
C ASP A 310 -1.74 -0.04 10.93
N GLY A 311 -0.44 -0.20 11.04
CA GLY A 311 0.19 -1.24 11.91
C GLY A 311 0.31 -0.65 13.28
N TRP A 312 0.36 0.06 14.01
CA TRP A 312 0.66 0.49 15.39
C TRP A 312 1.74 -0.35 16.06
N TRP A 313 2.58 -0.99 15.25
CA TRP A 313 3.72 -1.77 15.69
C TRP A 313 4.75 -1.93 14.55
N LYS A 314 6.00 -2.13 14.92
CA LYS A 314 7.11 -2.42 14.00
C LYS A 314 7.72 -3.76 14.32
N TYR A 315 8.42 -4.36 13.36
CA TYR A 315 9.11 -5.63 13.59
C TYR A 315 10.05 -5.53 14.80
N GLY A 316 9.90 -6.48 15.74
CA GLY A 316 10.64 -6.52 17.00
C GLY A 316 10.09 -5.64 18.12
N GLN A 317 9.08 -4.82 17.87
CA GLN A 317 8.44 -4.00 18.90
C GLN A 317 7.52 -4.84 19.79
N THR A 318 7.68 -4.70 21.10
CA THR A 318 6.90 -5.41 22.13
C THR A 318 6.31 -4.50 23.20
N LEU A 319 6.64 -3.20 23.15
CA LEU A 319 6.19 -2.18 24.10
C LEU A 319 5.57 -1.01 23.35
N ASN A 320 4.71 -0.23 24.03
CA ASN A 320 4.05 0.95 23.50
C ASN A 320 3.22 0.67 22.23
N LEU A 321 2.61 -0.51 22.13
CA LEU A 321 1.80 -0.92 20.98
C LEU A 321 0.45 -0.18 20.87
N ASP A 322 0.13 0.65 21.86
CA ASP A 322 -1.01 1.56 21.93
C ASP A 322 -0.66 3.00 21.58
N VAL A 323 0.59 3.24 21.17
CA VAL A 323 1.09 4.55 20.71
C VAL A 323 1.31 4.46 19.21
N HIS A 324 0.63 5.30 18.44
CA HIS A 324 0.90 5.47 17.00
C HIS A 324 2.05 6.44 16.87
N ASP A 325 3.27 5.95 16.76
CA ASP A 325 4.46 6.79 16.85
C ASP A 325 4.78 7.53 15.55
N ALA A 326 5.58 8.58 15.65
CA ALA A 326 6.02 9.41 14.53
C ALA A 326 7.44 9.03 14.04
N ASN A 327 8.00 7.91 14.49
CA ASN A 327 9.38 7.53 14.17
C ASN A 327 9.43 6.80 12.83
N ALA A 328 10.20 7.32 11.88
CA ALA A 328 10.47 6.63 10.63
C ALA A 328 11.50 5.50 10.83
N SER A 329 11.25 4.36 10.19
CA SER A 329 12.05 3.13 10.36
C SER A 329 13.26 3.08 9.45
N TRP A 330 13.15 3.64 8.22
CA TRP A 330 14.18 3.59 7.19
C TRP A 330 14.11 4.81 6.26
N SER A 331 15.13 5.00 5.43
CA SER A 331 15.28 6.14 4.53
C SER A 331 15.03 5.74 3.08
N ASN A 332 14.25 6.54 2.33
CA ASN A 332 14.01 6.31 0.91
C ASN A 332 13.85 7.61 0.12
N GLY A 333 14.82 7.90 -0.75
CA GLY A 333 14.83 9.10 -1.61
C GLY A 333 13.81 9.09 -2.75
N GLY A 334 13.11 7.99 -3.01
CA GLY A 334 12.01 7.92 -3.96
C GLY A 334 10.73 8.64 -3.48
N TYR A 335 10.63 8.89 -2.17
CA TYR A 335 9.50 9.57 -1.54
C TYR A 335 9.86 11.02 -1.23
N THR A 336 9.80 11.84 -2.25
CA THR A 336 10.37 13.19 -2.26
C THR A 336 9.60 14.24 -1.44
N ASN A 337 8.42 13.89 -0.93
CA ASN A 337 7.60 14.80 -0.12
C ASN A 337 8.20 15.11 1.24
N ASP A 338 8.99 14.18 1.79
CA ASP A 338 9.58 14.29 3.13
C ASP A 338 11.03 13.78 3.23
N PHE A 339 11.63 13.40 2.10
CA PHE A 339 13.00 12.91 2.08
C PHE A 339 14.02 14.00 2.40
N LYS A 340 14.91 13.71 3.35
CA LYS A 340 16.10 14.48 3.64
C LYS A 340 17.29 13.56 3.81
N GLN A 341 18.38 13.81 3.08
CA GLN A 341 19.54 12.94 3.07
C GLN A 341 20.11 12.73 4.47
N GLY A 342 20.32 11.48 4.84
CA GLY A 342 20.84 11.09 6.15
C GLY A 342 19.78 10.96 7.26
N GLU A 343 18.52 11.23 6.94
CA GLU A 343 17.40 11.05 7.86
C GLU A 343 16.45 9.96 7.35
N ASN A 344 15.78 9.26 8.27
CA ASN A 344 14.72 8.31 7.91
C ASN A 344 13.44 9.07 7.62
N ASN A 345 12.68 8.57 6.63
CA ASN A 345 11.42 9.17 6.21
C ASN A 345 10.28 8.16 5.98
N MET A 346 10.53 6.86 6.09
CA MET A 346 9.50 5.85 5.90
C MET A 346 9.00 5.35 7.25
N ASN A 347 7.73 5.65 7.57
CA ASN A 347 7.12 5.30 8.84
C ASN A 347 6.20 4.08 8.69
N GLU A 348 6.66 2.91 9.16
CA GLU A 348 5.96 1.63 8.97
C GLU A 348 4.58 1.59 9.62
N GLU A 349 4.35 2.33 10.69
CA GLU A 349 3.05 2.35 11.36
C GLU A 349 1.96 3.07 10.55
N TRP A 350 2.33 3.92 9.58
CA TRP A 350 1.42 4.79 8.83
C TRP A 350 1.16 4.33 7.38
N PHE A 351 1.53 3.11 7.03
CA PHE A 351 1.31 2.60 5.66
C PHE A 351 -0.14 2.26 5.33
N GLY A 352 -1.03 2.22 6.32
CA GLY A 352 -2.44 1.95 6.09
C GLY A 352 -3.12 2.96 5.17
N ILE A 353 -3.89 2.48 4.20
CA ILE A 353 -4.83 3.34 3.46
C ILE A 353 -6.08 3.66 4.28
N CYS A 354 -6.23 3.01 5.41
CA CYS A 354 -7.20 3.31 6.46
C CYS A 354 -6.47 3.51 7.79
N ALA A 355 -6.76 4.60 8.49
CA ALA A 355 -6.35 4.78 9.88
C ALA A 355 -7.23 3.93 10.80
N LYS A 356 -6.68 3.49 11.94
CA LYS A 356 -7.43 2.76 12.97
C LYS A 356 -7.99 3.70 14.02
N GLY A 357 -9.22 3.43 14.40
CA GLY A 357 -9.90 4.05 15.53
C GLY A 357 -9.90 3.16 16.77
N PRO A 358 -10.64 3.56 17.81
CA PRO A 358 -10.70 2.80 19.06
C PRO A 358 -11.17 1.38 18.86
N THR A 359 -10.59 0.45 19.63
CA THR A 359 -11.00 -0.94 19.70
C THR A 359 -12.09 -1.12 20.76
N ASN A 360 -13.15 -1.84 20.43
CA ASN A 360 -14.21 -2.18 21.39
C ASN A 360 -13.84 -3.42 22.24
N ALA A 361 -14.71 -3.77 23.18
CA ALA A 361 -14.49 -4.91 24.08
C ALA A 361 -14.39 -6.28 23.38
N GLN A 362 -14.88 -6.37 22.14
CA GLN A 362 -14.81 -7.58 21.32
C GLN A 362 -13.55 -7.64 20.44
N GLY A 363 -12.61 -6.70 20.56
CA GLY A 363 -11.41 -6.62 19.73
C GLY A 363 -11.64 -6.03 18.33
N LEU A 364 -12.84 -5.53 18.05
CA LEU A 364 -13.16 -4.87 16.77
C LEU A 364 -12.83 -3.39 16.87
N TYR A 365 -12.18 -2.85 15.84
CA TYR A 365 -11.82 -1.45 15.75
C TYR A 365 -12.51 -0.76 14.57
N GLN A 366 -12.68 0.54 14.71
CA GLN A 366 -13.20 1.37 13.65
C GLN A 366 -12.10 1.70 12.63
N LEU A 367 -12.45 1.77 11.36
CA LEU A 367 -11.54 2.20 10.29
C LEU A 367 -11.96 3.56 9.75
N TYR A 368 -10.95 4.37 9.44
CA TYR A 368 -11.11 5.68 8.81
C TYR A 368 -10.37 5.69 7.47
N PRO A 369 -11.08 5.47 6.34
CA PRO A 369 -10.48 5.54 5.02
C PRO A 369 -9.79 6.88 4.76
N ARG A 370 -8.54 6.83 4.26
CA ARG A 370 -7.76 7.99 3.83
C ARG A 370 -8.04 8.34 2.36
N ALA A 371 -7.47 9.45 1.88
CA ALA A 371 -7.55 9.83 0.46
C ALA A 371 -7.08 8.69 -0.47
N ALA A 372 -6.06 7.93 -0.07
CA ALA A 372 -5.56 6.78 -0.82
C ALA A 372 -6.63 5.71 -1.06
N TYR A 373 -7.47 5.40 -0.08
CA TYR A 373 -8.60 4.47 -0.25
C TYR A 373 -9.52 4.89 -1.41
N TYR A 374 -9.87 6.17 -1.48
CA TYR A 374 -10.78 6.68 -2.51
C TYR A 374 -10.12 6.79 -3.87
N VAL A 375 -8.83 7.16 -3.92
CA VAL A 375 -8.05 7.13 -5.15
C VAL A 375 -7.98 5.72 -5.72
N LEU A 376 -7.73 4.70 -4.88
CA LEU A 376 -7.70 3.31 -5.32
C LEU A 376 -9.10 2.79 -5.69
N LYS A 377 -10.14 3.20 -4.98
CA LYS A 377 -11.53 2.90 -5.35
C LYS A 377 -11.87 3.40 -6.75
N ASP A 378 -11.40 4.59 -7.11
CA ASP A 378 -11.61 5.13 -8.44
C ASP A 378 -10.70 4.42 -9.46
N ALA A 379 -9.43 4.17 -9.14
CA ALA A 379 -8.47 3.49 -10.01
C ALA A 379 -8.88 2.05 -10.37
N HIS A 380 -9.41 1.29 -9.42
CA HIS A 380 -9.82 -0.10 -9.63
C HIS A 380 -11.12 -0.27 -10.44
N GLN A 381 -11.77 0.83 -10.86
CA GLN A 381 -12.82 0.76 -11.87
C GLN A 381 -12.26 0.42 -13.27
N LEU A 382 -10.96 0.62 -13.48
CA LEU A 382 -10.32 0.31 -14.74
C LEU A 382 -10.04 -1.20 -14.87
N ASN A 383 -10.44 -1.78 -16.02
CA ASN A 383 -10.01 -3.11 -16.41
C ASN A 383 -9.05 -2.98 -17.62
N PRO A 384 -7.76 -3.27 -17.45
CA PRO A 384 -6.79 -3.15 -18.55
C PRO A 384 -7.04 -4.16 -19.68
N TYR A 385 -7.79 -5.24 -19.43
CA TYR A 385 -8.15 -6.25 -20.42
C TYR A 385 -9.52 -6.03 -21.06
N ALA A 386 -10.21 -4.94 -20.75
CA ALA A 386 -11.50 -4.64 -21.39
C ALA A 386 -11.31 -4.36 -22.90
N PRO A 387 -12.25 -4.83 -23.76
CA PRO A 387 -12.18 -4.56 -25.20
C PRO A 387 -12.07 -3.05 -25.48
N GLY A 388 -11.09 -2.67 -26.32
CA GLY A 388 -10.85 -1.29 -26.69
C GLY A 388 -10.02 -0.48 -25.69
N THR A 389 -9.55 -1.07 -24.59
CA THR A 389 -8.59 -0.41 -23.69
C THR A 389 -7.27 -0.18 -24.44
N THR A 390 -6.76 1.04 -24.35
CA THR A 390 -5.49 1.47 -24.95
C THR A 390 -4.62 2.14 -23.89
N LEU A 391 -3.31 2.19 -24.13
CA LEU A 391 -2.37 2.90 -23.26
C LEU A 391 -2.79 4.37 -23.03
N ALA A 392 -3.12 5.09 -24.10
CA ALA A 392 -3.62 6.46 -24.01
C ALA A 392 -4.96 6.57 -23.25
N GLY A 393 -5.80 5.53 -23.34
CA GLY A 393 -7.04 5.44 -22.58
C GLY A 393 -6.79 5.33 -21.09
N ILE A 394 -5.83 4.48 -20.68
CA ILE A 394 -5.42 4.34 -19.28
C ILE A 394 -4.85 5.66 -18.73
N GLN A 395 -3.99 6.33 -19.49
CA GLN A 395 -3.40 7.61 -19.08
C GLN A 395 -4.47 8.67 -18.82
N ARG A 396 -5.40 8.84 -19.76
CA ARG A 396 -6.54 9.77 -19.59
C ARG A 396 -7.44 9.40 -18.42
N PHE A 397 -7.66 8.11 -18.19
CA PHE A 397 -8.45 7.65 -17.05
C PHE A 397 -7.80 8.08 -15.72
N PHE A 398 -6.49 7.86 -15.58
CA PHE A 398 -5.76 8.26 -14.38
C PHE A 398 -5.60 9.78 -14.22
N GLU A 399 -5.60 10.55 -15.29
CA GLU A 399 -5.71 12.02 -15.22
C GLU A 399 -7.01 12.44 -14.53
N GLY A 400 -8.11 11.73 -14.78
CA GLY A 400 -9.42 11.96 -14.16
C GLY A 400 -9.54 11.51 -12.71
N VAL A 401 -8.64 10.67 -12.18
CA VAL A 401 -8.65 10.28 -10.76
C VAL A 401 -8.16 11.45 -9.90
N SER A 402 -9.08 12.07 -9.15
CA SER A 402 -8.85 13.33 -8.41
C SER A 402 -8.44 13.06 -6.97
N ILE A 403 -7.20 13.40 -6.60
CA ILE A 403 -6.72 13.34 -5.21
C ILE A 403 -7.45 14.35 -4.31
N PRO A 404 -7.69 15.61 -4.72
CA PRO A 404 -8.47 16.55 -3.92
C PRO A 404 -9.88 16.04 -3.57
N ASP A 405 -10.61 15.45 -4.54
CA ASP A 405 -11.94 14.90 -4.29
C ASP A 405 -11.89 13.68 -3.36
N ALA A 406 -10.87 12.85 -3.51
CA ALA A 406 -10.62 11.72 -2.62
C ALA A 406 -10.36 12.18 -1.17
N ALA A 407 -9.58 13.24 -0.98
CA ALA A 407 -9.33 13.82 0.33
C ALA A 407 -10.59 14.43 0.96
N LEU A 408 -11.48 15.02 0.15
CA LEU A 408 -12.78 15.50 0.63
C LEU A 408 -13.68 14.35 1.10
N ARG A 409 -13.74 13.25 0.34
CA ARG A 409 -14.49 12.04 0.73
C ARG A 409 -13.96 11.47 2.06
N ALA A 410 -12.65 11.34 2.20
CA ALA A 410 -12.01 10.86 3.43
C ALA A 410 -12.36 11.70 4.66
N ARG A 411 -12.37 13.02 4.53
CA ARG A 411 -12.78 13.93 5.63
C ARG A 411 -14.24 13.72 6.01
N GLY A 412 -15.13 13.60 5.02
CA GLY A 412 -16.56 13.43 5.26
C GLY A 412 -16.89 12.14 6.00
N ASP A 413 -16.24 11.03 5.64
CA ASP A 413 -16.48 9.75 6.28
C ASP A 413 -15.90 9.69 7.70
N ARG A 414 -14.74 10.31 7.94
CA ARG A 414 -14.17 10.44 9.28
C ARG A 414 -15.09 11.23 10.22
N ALA A 415 -15.67 12.34 9.74
CA ALA A 415 -16.63 13.14 10.47
C ALA A 415 -17.91 12.35 10.79
N ALA A 416 -18.44 11.62 9.82
CA ALA A 416 -19.62 10.78 10.00
C ALA A 416 -19.39 9.65 11.03
N SER A 417 -18.18 9.07 11.03
CA SER A 417 -17.80 8.00 11.96
C SER A 417 -17.62 8.49 13.40
N ALA A 418 -17.13 9.72 13.58
CA ALA A 418 -16.94 10.33 14.91
C ALA A 418 -18.25 10.70 15.64
N GLY A 419 -19.40 10.31 15.12
CA GLY A 419 -20.69 10.59 15.74
C GLY A 419 -21.21 12.02 15.49
N GLU A 420 -20.58 12.75 14.57
CA GLU A 420 -21.06 14.05 14.09
C GLU A 420 -22.31 13.93 13.20
N LYS A 421 -22.99 12.79 13.25
CA LYS A 421 -24.29 12.58 12.61
C LYS A 421 -25.29 13.58 13.19
N GLY A 422 -25.58 14.63 12.44
CA GLY A 422 -26.52 15.67 12.83
C GLY A 422 -25.96 17.09 12.84
N LYS A 423 -24.65 17.29 12.68
CA LYS A 423 -24.12 18.63 12.44
C LYS A 423 -24.30 18.97 10.95
N ILE A 424 -25.32 19.79 10.69
CA ILE A 424 -25.66 20.25 9.34
C ILE A 424 -24.62 21.24 8.80
N LEU A 425 -23.93 21.94 9.71
CA LEU A 425 -22.95 22.97 9.37
C LEU A 425 -21.63 22.73 10.09
N ARG A 426 -20.56 22.77 9.37
CA ARG A 426 -19.20 22.62 9.87
C ARG A 426 -18.32 23.73 9.36
N LEU A 427 -17.51 24.33 10.25
CA LEU A 427 -16.48 25.27 9.84
C LEU A 427 -15.39 24.48 9.10
N SER A 428 -15.33 24.61 7.78
CA SER A 428 -14.38 23.89 6.94
C SER A 428 -13.12 24.70 6.66
N ARG A 429 -13.22 26.01 6.74
CA ARG A 429 -12.14 26.92 6.43
C ARG A 429 -12.28 28.23 7.19
N PHE A 430 -11.20 28.68 7.82
CA PHE A 430 -11.06 30.01 8.34
C PHE A 430 -9.74 30.58 7.85
N GLY A 431 -9.74 31.78 7.30
CA GLY A 431 -8.51 32.40 6.84
C GLY A 431 -8.70 33.85 6.45
N ALA A 432 -7.58 34.52 6.27
CA ALA A 432 -7.54 35.87 5.77
C ALA A 432 -6.68 35.91 4.50
N ALA A 433 -7.17 36.57 3.48
CA ALA A 433 -6.40 36.87 2.27
C ALA A 433 -6.21 38.38 2.18
N PHE A 434 -5.00 38.79 1.88
CA PHE A 434 -4.65 40.17 1.70
C PHE A 434 -4.42 40.44 0.22
N THR A 435 -5.23 41.24 -0.36
CA THR A 435 -5.08 41.75 -1.72
C THR A 435 -4.86 43.23 -1.65
N SER A 436 -3.77 43.70 -2.23
CA SER A 436 -3.48 45.12 -2.34
C SER A 436 -3.78 45.55 -3.78
N PHE A 437 -4.64 46.53 -3.91
CA PHE A 437 -4.83 47.25 -5.15
C PHE A 437 -4.23 48.65 -4.98
N ASN A 438 -3.29 49.02 -5.83
CA ASN A 438 -2.94 50.41 -5.96
C ASN A 438 -3.94 51.11 -6.89
N THR A 439 -3.92 52.42 -6.95
CA THR A 439 -4.77 53.21 -7.83
C THR A 439 -4.62 52.86 -9.34
N GLY A 440 -3.71 51.97 -9.68
CA GLY A 440 -3.53 51.43 -11.04
C GLY A 440 -4.07 50.00 -11.22
N GLY A 441 -4.71 49.40 -10.22
CA GLY A 441 -5.29 48.05 -10.30
C GLY A 441 -4.29 46.93 -10.32
N SER A 442 -3.05 47.15 -9.85
CA SER A 442 -2.02 46.10 -9.76
C SER A 442 -2.15 45.30 -8.46
N LEU A 443 -2.15 43.97 -8.61
CA LEU A 443 -2.15 43.05 -7.49
C LEU A 443 -0.71 42.92 -6.95
N ILE A 444 -0.44 43.33 -5.72
CA ILE A 444 0.86 43.11 -5.07
C ILE A 444 0.76 41.84 -4.22
N THR A 445 1.34 40.77 -4.70
CA THR A 445 1.21 39.44 -4.07
C THR A 445 2.49 38.94 -3.41
N THR A 446 3.63 39.63 -3.55
CA THR A 446 4.91 39.14 -3.05
C THR A 446 5.63 40.20 -2.24
N PRO A 447 6.11 39.86 -1.03
CA PRO A 447 7.08 40.70 -0.32
C PRO A 447 8.40 40.70 -1.14
N LYS A 448 9.00 41.84 -1.26
CA LYS A 448 10.39 41.94 -1.71
C LYS A 448 11.29 41.34 -0.64
N ASP A 449 12.08 40.37 -1.05
CA ASP A 449 13.14 39.69 -0.30
C ASP A 449 13.00 39.72 1.24
N PRO A 450 12.51 38.64 1.84
CA PRO A 450 12.56 38.51 3.28
C PRO A 450 14.03 38.41 3.71
N ASP A 451 14.41 39.11 4.73
CA ASP A 451 15.61 38.83 5.51
C ASP A 451 15.59 37.34 5.87
N PRO A 452 16.61 36.55 5.47
CA PRO A 452 16.64 35.11 5.76
C PRO A 452 16.58 34.80 7.27
N ASN A 453 16.85 35.75 8.12
CA ASN A 453 16.75 35.63 9.57
C ASN A 453 15.41 36.13 10.16
N ASN A 454 14.56 36.72 9.36
CA ASN A 454 13.26 37.21 9.78
C ASN A 454 12.26 37.11 8.61
N PRO A 455 11.57 35.98 8.41
CA PRO A 455 10.62 35.77 7.32
C PRO A 455 9.32 36.57 7.46
N VAL A 456 9.37 37.72 8.10
CA VAL A 456 8.22 38.58 8.32
C VAL A 456 7.98 39.47 7.11
N PHE A 457 6.73 39.60 6.71
CA PHE A 457 6.32 40.58 5.72
C PHE A 457 6.71 42.00 6.21
N PRO A 458 7.25 42.83 5.31
CA PRO A 458 7.60 44.20 5.70
C PRO A 458 6.37 44.91 6.25
N ASN A 459 6.55 45.59 7.37
CA ASN A 459 5.53 46.31 8.15
C ASN A 459 4.82 47.46 7.40
N GLN A 460 4.84 47.49 6.13
CA GLN A 460 4.21 48.50 5.30
C GLN A 460 3.44 47.85 4.16
N LEU A 461 2.33 47.27 4.49
CA LEU A 461 1.25 47.16 3.52
C LEU A 461 0.65 48.56 3.41
N GLY A 462 0.84 49.21 2.25
CA GLY A 462 0.34 50.57 2.02
C GLY A 462 -1.18 50.64 2.16
N PHE A 463 -1.68 51.85 2.29
CA PHE A 463 -3.05 52.17 2.69
C PHE A 463 -4.16 51.77 1.72
N ASP A 464 -3.83 51.28 0.54
CA ASP A 464 -4.77 50.89 -0.48
C ASP A 464 -5.04 49.38 -0.48
N HIS A 465 -4.92 48.75 0.69
CA HIS A 465 -5.08 47.30 0.80
C HIS A 465 -6.50 46.94 1.18
N MET A 466 -7.15 46.15 0.33
CA MET A 466 -8.37 45.46 0.73
C MET A 466 -7.99 44.13 1.39
N GLN A 467 -8.50 43.92 2.59
CA GLN A 467 -8.38 42.67 3.31
C GLN A 467 -9.70 41.89 3.16
N SER A 468 -9.60 40.62 2.79
CA SER A 468 -10.75 39.74 2.83
C SER A 468 -10.56 38.73 3.95
N LEU A 469 -11.47 38.75 4.92
CA LEU A 469 -11.65 37.63 5.83
C LEU A 469 -12.62 36.66 5.18
N PHE A 470 -12.21 35.42 5.02
CA PHE A 470 -13.14 34.43 4.53
C PHE A 470 -13.40 33.35 5.59
N VAL A 471 -14.65 32.95 5.68
CA VAL A 471 -15.10 31.84 6.50
C VAL A 471 -15.76 30.85 5.58
N GLY A 472 -15.13 29.70 5.38
CA GLY A 472 -15.72 28.60 4.64
C GLY A 472 -16.55 27.73 5.58
N VAL A 473 -17.81 27.52 5.25
CA VAL A 473 -18.70 26.63 5.98
C VAL A 473 -19.11 25.49 5.07
N GLU A 474 -18.82 24.27 5.49
CA GLU A 474 -19.26 23.07 4.81
C GLU A 474 -20.63 22.69 5.32
N ALA A 475 -21.60 22.55 4.42
CA ALA A 475 -22.93 22.06 4.73
C ALA A 475 -23.12 20.67 4.13
N ASN A 476 -23.57 19.73 4.94
CA ASN A 476 -23.98 18.39 4.51
C ASN A 476 -25.51 18.25 4.65
N PRO A 477 -26.29 18.79 3.71
CA PRO A 477 -27.75 18.75 3.78
C PRO A 477 -28.34 17.34 3.57
N SER A 478 -27.55 16.42 3.03
CA SER A 478 -27.90 14.98 2.93
C SER A 478 -26.62 14.14 2.84
N PRO A 479 -26.69 12.80 3.06
CA PRO A 479 -25.53 11.91 2.91
C PRO A 479 -24.85 11.96 1.54
N ASN A 480 -25.57 12.42 0.52
CA ASN A 480 -25.11 12.44 -0.86
C ASN A 480 -24.87 13.86 -1.41
N MET A 481 -25.00 14.89 -0.58
CA MET A 481 -24.88 16.27 -1.02
C MET A 481 -24.00 17.06 -0.07
N ARG A 482 -22.96 17.66 -0.62
CA ARG A 482 -22.07 18.58 0.10
C ARG A 482 -22.16 19.95 -0.55
N ALA A 483 -22.34 20.97 0.24
CA ALA A 483 -22.31 22.35 -0.20
C ALA A 483 -21.27 23.11 0.60
N ASN A 484 -20.34 23.77 -0.09
CA ASN A 484 -19.42 24.71 0.52
C ASN A 484 -19.98 26.12 0.33
N ILE A 485 -20.18 26.83 1.43
CA ILE A 485 -20.53 28.24 1.43
C ILE A 485 -19.32 29.02 1.93
N GLU A 486 -18.75 29.85 1.10
CA GLU A 486 -17.65 30.71 1.45
C GLU A 486 -18.14 32.14 1.56
N LEU A 487 -18.05 32.72 2.74
CA LEU A 487 -18.39 34.13 2.99
C LEU A 487 -17.10 34.96 2.99
N ASN A 488 -16.95 35.77 1.97
CA ASN A 488 -15.85 36.73 1.91
C ASN A 488 -16.33 38.07 2.45
N VAL A 489 -15.77 38.52 3.56
CA VAL A 489 -16.00 39.88 4.08
C VAL A 489 -14.85 40.76 3.62
N LEU A 490 -15.16 41.65 2.70
CA LEU A 490 -14.23 42.68 2.23
C LEU A 490 -14.32 43.89 3.13
N GLY A 491 -13.21 44.24 3.74
CA GLY A 491 -13.13 45.42 4.64
C GLY A 491 -11.95 46.29 4.23
N ASN A 492 -12.16 47.60 4.28
CA ASN A 492 -11.06 48.55 4.26
C ASN A 492 -10.43 48.57 5.66
N VAL A 493 -9.19 48.15 5.79
CA VAL A 493 -8.46 48.27 7.03
C VAL A 493 -7.74 49.59 7.05
N ALA A 494 -8.23 50.50 7.89
CA ALA A 494 -7.57 51.74 8.14
C ALA A 494 -6.24 51.50 8.90
N GLN A 495 -5.15 51.83 8.26
CA GLN A 495 -3.88 52.31 8.78
C GLN A 495 -3.19 51.65 9.98
N ASN A 496 -3.57 50.46 10.44
CA ASN A 496 -2.80 49.77 11.47
C ASN A 496 -1.89 48.72 10.88
N PRO A 497 -0.57 48.75 11.14
CA PRO A 497 0.33 47.72 10.69
C PRO A 497 -0.04 46.40 11.33
N ILE A 498 -0.15 45.36 10.48
CA ILE A 498 -0.24 43.98 10.94
C ILE A 498 1.18 43.49 11.12
N ASP A 499 1.56 43.24 12.36
CA ASP A 499 2.95 43.01 12.70
C ASP A 499 3.50 41.67 12.21
N GLN A 500 2.65 40.66 12.05
CA GLN A 500 3.07 39.37 11.48
C GLN A 500 1.90 38.60 10.91
N ILE A 501 2.06 38.09 9.68
CA ILE A 501 1.15 37.12 9.07
C ILE A 501 1.96 35.94 8.58
N PHE A 502 1.66 34.76 9.10
CA PHE A 502 2.21 33.54 8.60
C PHE A 502 1.26 32.93 7.57
N TYR A 503 1.73 32.83 6.35
CA TYR A 503 1.00 32.19 5.24
C TYR A 503 1.60 30.83 4.96
N GLU A 504 0.88 29.77 5.25
CA GLU A 504 1.23 28.44 4.77
C GLU A 504 0.49 28.11 3.49
N ASN A 505 1.25 27.93 2.44
CA ASN A 505 0.75 27.48 1.16
C ASN A 505 0.30 26.02 1.33
N ARG A 506 -0.96 25.71 1.25
CA ARG A 506 -1.62 24.39 1.15
C ARG A 506 -2.84 24.20 2.06
N GLY A 507 -3.59 25.26 2.32
CA GLY A 507 -4.87 25.13 3.05
C GLY A 507 -4.75 24.89 4.56
N ARG A 508 -3.60 25.20 5.16
CA ARG A 508 -3.39 25.20 6.60
C ARG A 508 -3.93 26.49 7.24
N PRO A 509 -4.29 26.46 8.51
CA PRO A 509 -4.78 27.65 9.19
C PRO A 509 -3.72 28.75 9.20
N VAL A 510 -4.13 29.95 8.86
CA VAL A 510 -3.30 31.15 9.02
C VAL A 510 -3.31 31.55 10.49
N GLN A 511 -2.16 31.58 11.10
CA GLN A 511 -2.02 32.10 12.44
C GLN A 511 -1.75 33.61 12.35
N LEU A 512 -2.73 34.42 12.79
CA LEU A 512 -2.55 35.85 12.96
C LEU A 512 -1.86 36.05 14.29
N VAL A 513 -0.64 36.56 14.28
CA VAL A 513 0.04 37.03 15.47
C VAL A 513 -0.05 38.54 15.43
N GLY A 514 -0.98 39.09 16.17
CA GLY A 514 -1.09 40.52 16.40
C GLY A 514 -0.16 41.01 17.52
N PRO A 515 0.00 42.33 17.69
CA PRO A 515 0.81 42.88 18.76
C PRO A 515 0.28 42.48 20.14
#